data_23594eceabf85fd9c4e1f70ce611fd19
#
_entry.id   23594eceabf85fd9c4e1f70ce611fd19
#
_cell.length_a   1.000
_cell.length_b   1.000
_cell.length_c   1.000
_cell.angle_alpha   90.00
_cell.angle_beta   90.00
_cell.angle_gamma   90.00
#
_symmetry.space_group_name_H-M   'P 1'
#
loop_
_entity.id
_entity.type
_entity.pdbx_description
1 polymer ?
#
loop_
_entity_poly.entity_id
_entity_poly.type
_entity_poly.pdbx_seq_one_letter_code
_entity_poly.pdbx_strand_id
1 'polypeptide(L)'
;MGATFVQIGHSIDYTPVADVAAGDVVVQGDLVGVAKLDIKANVLGALAVTGVFDFPKASGDGGIAAGARCYWDVAEGVARGSAEAGANKLIGKAVKSAATADTTVRVALCPGD
;
A
#
# COMPACT_ATOMS: atom_id res chain seq x y z
N MET A 1 -6.80 -13.65 29.94
CA MET A 1 -6.75 -12.30 29.32
C MET A 1 -6.45 -12.45 27.84
N GLY A 2 -7.23 -11.88 27.00
CA GLY A 2 -7.07 -12.02 25.58
C GLY A 2 -7.30 -10.71 24.85
N ALA A 3 -7.37 -10.79 23.51
CA ALA A 3 -7.59 -9.62 22.67
C ALA A 3 -9.03 -9.13 22.78
N THR A 4 -9.22 -7.83 22.68
CA THR A 4 -10.53 -7.22 22.66
C THR A 4 -10.83 -6.73 21.25
N PHE A 5 -11.99 -7.09 20.71
CA PHE A 5 -12.42 -6.62 19.42
C PHE A 5 -12.65 -5.11 19.47
N VAL A 6 -12.04 -4.37 18.56
CA VAL A 6 -12.19 -2.91 18.49
C VAL A 6 -13.01 -2.51 17.26
N GLN A 7 -12.66 -3.05 16.09
CA GLN A 7 -13.34 -2.67 14.86
C GLN A 7 -12.99 -3.68 13.76
N ILE A 8 -13.77 -3.64 12.68
CA ILE A 8 -13.43 -4.39 11.48
C ILE A 8 -12.18 -3.72 10.87
N GLY A 9 -11.17 -4.54 10.54
CA GLY A 9 -9.85 -4.05 10.14
C GLY A 9 -9.71 -3.69 8.67
N HIS A 10 -10.71 -3.06 8.05
CA HIS A 10 -10.58 -2.58 6.67
C HIS A 10 -9.87 -1.22 6.60
N SER A 11 -9.95 -0.46 7.67
CA SER A 11 -9.30 0.84 7.80
C SER A 11 -8.76 0.98 9.21
N ILE A 12 -7.72 1.79 9.36
CA ILE A 12 -7.17 2.11 10.67
C ILE A 12 -7.15 3.62 10.84
N ASP A 13 -7.20 4.06 12.09
CA ASP A 13 -7.08 5.47 12.44
C ASP A 13 -5.66 5.96 12.16
N TYR A 14 -5.55 7.15 11.63
CA TYR A 14 -4.26 7.73 11.31
C TYR A 14 -4.31 9.25 11.44
N THR A 15 -3.35 9.81 12.18
CA THR A 15 -3.21 11.25 12.33
C THR A 15 -1.85 11.65 11.77
N PRO A 16 -1.80 12.25 10.57
CA PRO A 16 -0.52 12.59 9.95
C PRO A 16 0.11 13.83 10.57
N VAL A 17 1.43 13.97 10.38
CA VAL A 17 2.15 15.17 10.79
C VAL A 17 2.20 16.21 9.66
N ALA A 18 1.85 15.82 8.46
CA ALA A 18 1.77 16.70 7.28
C ALA A 18 0.53 16.31 6.49
N ASP A 19 0.04 17.22 5.63
CA ASP A 19 -1.14 16.94 4.82
C ASP A 19 -0.93 15.70 3.95
N VAL A 20 -1.97 14.87 3.85
CA VAL A 20 -1.98 13.67 3.03
C VAL A 20 -3.11 13.84 2.01
N ALA A 21 -2.80 13.61 0.73
CA ALA A 21 -3.79 13.70 -0.32
C ALA A 21 -4.47 12.36 -0.55
N ALA A 22 -5.70 12.38 -1.04
CA ALA A 22 -6.40 11.16 -1.44
C ALA A 22 -5.56 10.40 -2.47
N GLY A 23 -5.39 9.11 -2.27
CA GLY A 23 -4.56 8.27 -3.13
C GLY A 23 -3.13 8.10 -2.66
N ASP A 24 -2.69 8.86 -1.67
CA ASP A 24 -1.32 8.72 -1.15
C ASP A 24 -1.16 7.37 -0.46
N VAL A 25 -0.02 6.75 -0.71
CA VAL A 25 0.39 5.52 -0.04
C VAL A 25 1.19 5.91 1.19
N VAL A 26 0.76 5.43 2.35
CA VAL A 26 1.39 5.75 3.62
C VAL A 26 1.99 4.47 4.22
N VAL A 27 3.25 4.53 4.61
CA VAL A 27 3.93 3.43 5.27
C VAL A 27 4.09 3.76 6.75
N GLN A 28 3.54 2.90 7.60
CA GLN A 28 3.63 3.04 9.03
C GLN A 28 4.35 1.79 9.57
N GLY A 29 5.66 1.90 9.78
CA GLY A 29 6.47 0.75 10.09
C GLY A 29 6.49 -0.22 8.91
N ASP A 30 5.98 -1.42 9.11
CA ASP A 30 5.87 -2.42 8.04
C ASP A 30 4.47 -2.48 7.44
N LEU A 31 3.57 -1.59 7.85
CA LEU A 31 2.19 -1.57 7.38
C LEU A 31 2.03 -0.53 6.29
N VAL A 32 1.49 -0.96 5.15
CA VAL A 32 1.20 -0.07 4.02
C VAL A 32 -0.30 0.19 3.99
N GLY A 33 -0.67 1.46 3.94
CA GLY A 33 -2.06 1.87 3.81
C GLY A 33 -2.24 2.90 2.73
N VAL A 34 -3.48 3.13 2.32
CA VAL A 34 -3.83 4.10 1.29
C VAL A 34 -4.85 5.07 1.85
N ALA A 35 -4.59 6.36 1.70
CA ALA A 35 -5.56 7.39 2.05
C ALA A 35 -6.59 7.49 0.93
N LYS A 36 -7.87 7.26 1.26
CA LYS A 36 -8.94 7.35 0.27
C LYS A 36 -9.50 8.76 0.19
N LEU A 37 -9.24 9.59 1.21
CA LEU A 37 -9.67 10.98 1.29
C LEU A 37 -8.49 11.83 1.74
N ASP A 38 -8.56 13.13 1.47
CA ASP A 38 -7.55 14.05 1.99
C ASP A 38 -7.58 14.07 3.52
N ILE A 39 -6.40 14.09 4.14
CA ILE A 39 -6.28 14.20 5.60
C ILE A 39 -5.35 15.35 5.89
N LYS A 40 -5.85 16.36 6.59
CA LYS A 40 -5.03 17.50 6.99
C LYS A 40 -4.07 17.11 8.10
N ALA A 41 -2.94 17.80 8.16
CA ALA A 41 -1.95 17.60 9.20
C ALA A 41 -2.59 17.72 10.59
N ASN A 42 -2.25 16.81 11.48
CA ASN A 42 -2.70 16.77 12.87
C ASN A 42 -4.21 16.55 13.04
N VAL A 43 -4.89 16.12 11.98
CA VAL A 43 -6.33 15.78 12.03
C VAL A 43 -6.48 14.27 11.90
N LEU A 44 -7.37 13.70 12.71
CA LEU A 44 -7.63 12.27 12.65
C LEU A 44 -8.30 11.91 11.32
N GLY A 45 -7.72 10.95 10.63
CA GLY A 45 -8.27 10.38 9.41
C GLY A 45 -8.19 8.88 9.44
N ALA A 46 -8.30 8.26 8.29
CA ALA A 46 -8.25 6.81 8.16
C ALA A 46 -7.42 6.38 6.96
N LEU A 47 -6.69 5.29 7.10
CA LEU A 47 -5.98 4.64 6.01
C LEU A 47 -6.68 3.32 5.71
N ALA A 48 -6.94 3.06 4.43
CA ALA A 48 -7.42 1.74 4.01
C ALA A 48 -6.25 0.76 4.08
N VAL A 49 -6.45 -0.37 4.73
CA VAL A 49 -5.43 -1.42 4.85
C VAL A 49 -5.88 -2.72 4.18
N THR A 50 -7.06 -2.74 3.59
CA THR A 50 -7.57 -3.82 2.75
C THR A 50 -8.24 -3.21 1.53
N GLY A 51 -8.53 -4.04 0.54
CA GLY A 51 -9.16 -3.60 -0.70
C GLY A 51 -8.22 -3.72 -1.88
N VAL A 52 -8.73 -3.44 -3.07
CA VAL A 52 -7.97 -3.53 -4.31
C VAL A 52 -7.75 -2.12 -4.84
N PHE A 53 -6.48 -1.79 -5.11
CA PHE A 53 -6.08 -0.48 -5.60
C PHE A 53 -5.11 -0.62 -6.76
N ASP A 54 -5.08 0.37 -7.64
CA ASP A 54 -4.04 0.48 -8.65
C ASP A 54 -2.90 1.33 -8.08
N PHE A 55 -1.71 0.74 -8.04
CA PHE A 55 -0.51 1.40 -7.54
C PHE A 55 0.38 1.81 -8.70
N PRO A 56 1.10 2.94 -8.59
CA PRO A 56 2.06 3.32 -9.63
C PRO A 56 3.18 2.28 -9.74
N LYS A 57 3.60 2.00 -10.96
CA LYS A 57 4.68 1.07 -11.29
C LYS A 57 5.61 1.77 -12.27
N ALA A 58 6.92 1.56 -12.10
CA ALA A 58 7.88 2.12 -13.04
C ALA A 58 7.82 1.35 -14.36
N SER A 59 7.63 2.07 -15.47
CA SER A 59 7.72 1.48 -16.80
C SER A 59 9.15 0.99 -17.04
N GLY A 60 9.28 -0.22 -17.55
CA GLY A 60 10.60 -0.82 -17.79
C GLY A 60 11.18 -1.56 -16.59
N ASP A 61 10.47 -1.64 -15.49
CA ASP A 61 10.94 -2.25 -14.24
C ASP A 61 10.65 -3.76 -14.17
N GLY A 62 10.36 -4.38 -15.29
CA GLY A 62 9.96 -5.78 -15.30
C GLY A 62 8.47 -5.94 -15.04
N GLY A 63 7.94 -7.09 -15.42
CA GLY A 63 6.53 -7.40 -15.22
C GLY A 63 6.27 -7.94 -13.83
N ILE A 64 5.01 -7.89 -13.42
CA ILE A 64 4.54 -8.49 -12.16
C ILE A 64 3.41 -9.45 -12.54
N ALA A 65 3.56 -10.71 -12.21
CA ALA A 65 2.54 -11.72 -12.52
C ALA A 65 1.37 -11.62 -11.55
N ALA A 66 0.18 -11.97 -12.04
CA ALA A 66 -0.99 -12.10 -11.16
C ALA A 66 -0.68 -13.11 -10.06
N GLY A 67 -1.01 -12.76 -8.81
CA GLY A 67 -0.72 -13.59 -7.65
C GLY A 67 0.64 -13.36 -7.03
N ALA A 68 1.53 -12.60 -7.66
CA ALA A 68 2.84 -12.31 -7.12
C ALA A 68 2.76 -11.26 -6.01
N ARG A 69 3.67 -11.35 -5.06
CA ARG A 69 3.77 -10.34 -4.00
C ARG A 69 4.26 -9.02 -4.58
N CYS A 70 3.68 -7.94 -4.10
CA CYS A 70 4.06 -6.58 -4.49
C CYS A 70 4.53 -5.82 -3.28
N TYR A 71 5.55 -5.00 -3.46
CA TYR A 71 6.18 -4.23 -2.40
C TYR A 71 6.18 -2.77 -2.77
N TRP A 72 6.13 -1.90 -1.77
CA TRP A 72 6.16 -0.46 -1.98
C TRP A 72 7.57 0.07 -1.78
N ASP A 73 8.10 0.71 -2.82
CA ASP A 73 9.40 1.37 -2.77
C ASP A 73 9.17 2.81 -2.33
N VAL A 74 9.46 3.10 -1.07
CA VAL A 74 9.21 4.42 -0.48
C VAL A 74 10.06 5.49 -1.16
N ALA A 75 11.30 5.15 -1.50
CA ALA A 75 12.23 6.11 -2.09
C ALA A 75 11.78 6.57 -3.48
N GLU A 76 11.27 5.64 -4.30
CA GLU A 76 10.86 5.94 -5.67
C GLU A 76 9.37 6.18 -5.81
N GLY A 77 8.57 5.81 -4.80
CA GLY A 77 7.12 5.98 -4.85
C GLY A 77 6.43 5.08 -5.86
N VAL A 78 6.90 3.86 -6.02
CA VAL A 78 6.32 2.89 -6.97
C VAL A 78 6.22 1.51 -6.32
N ALA A 79 5.32 0.67 -6.87
CA ALA A 79 5.22 -0.73 -6.49
C ALA A 79 6.25 -1.55 -7.27
N ARG A 80 6.86 -2.50 -6.59
CA ARG A 80 7.86 -3.39 -7.18
C ARG A 80 7.59 -4.83 -6.80
N GLY A 81 8.18 -5.76 -7.54
CA GLY A 81 8.07 -7.19 -7.26
C GLY A 81 9.12 -7.71 -6.30
N SER A 82 9.96 -6.86 -5.74
CA SER A 82 11.07 -7.25 -4.88
C SER A 82 11.06 -6.51 -3.56
N ALA A 83 11.38 -7.23 -2.48
CA ALA A 83 11.49 -6.63 -1.15
C ALA A 83 12.77 -5.82 -0.95
N GLU A 84 13.77 -5.96 -1.83
CA GLU A 84 15.06 -5.27 -1.72
C GLU A 84 15.66 -5.41 -0.32
N ALA A 85 15.75 -6.65 0.16
CA ALA A 85 16.30 -6.97 1.48
C ALA A 85 15.57 -6.23 2.63
N GLY A 86 14.29 -5.96 2.47
CA GLY A 86 13.47 -5.32 3.49
C GLY A 86 13.35 -3.81 3.34
N ALA A 87 14.02 -3.22 2.36
CA ALA A 87 13.88 -1.77 2.12
C ALA A 87 12.50 -1.41 1.58
N ASN A 88 11.89 -2.31 0.81
CA ASN A 88 10.54 -2.14 0.31
C ASN A 88 9.55 -2.84 1.24
N LYS A 89 8.36 -2.27 1.39
CA LYS A 89 7.36 -2.79 2.32
C LYS A 89 6.27 -3.55 1.57
N LEU A 90 5.84 -4.68 2.12
CA LEU A 90 4.83 -5.52 1.49
C LEU A 90 3.49 -4.80 1.38
N ILE A 91 2.98 -4.68 0.16
CA ILE A 91 1.62 -4.17 -0.10
C ILE A 91 0.61 -5.31 -0.01
N GLY A 92 0.84 -6.36 -0.76
CA GLY A 92 -0.06 -7.48 -0.91
C GLY A 92 0.29 -8.26 -2.16
N LYS A 93 -0.72 -8.77 -2.85
CA LYS A 93 -0.51 -9.58 -4.06
C LYS A 93 -1.22 -8.94 -5.24
N ALA A 94 -0.57 -9.00 -6.40
CA ALA A 94 -1.17 -8.52 -7.64
C ALA A 94 -2.37 -9.38 -7.99
N VAL A 95 -3.47 -8.74 -8.37
CA VAL A 95 -4.68 -9.46 -8.81
C VAL A 95 -4.83 -9.47 -10.31
N LYS A 96 -3.92 -8.81 -11.01
CA LYS A 96 -3.88 -8.77 -12.46
C LYS A 96 -2.42 -8.61 -12.87
N SER A 97 -2.00 -9.31 -13.92
CA SER A 97 -0.63 -9.21 -14.41
C SER A 97 -0.36 -7.80 -14.94
N ALA A 98 0.82 -7.27 -14.64
CA ALA A 98 1.31 -6.01 -15.18
C ALA A 98 2.52 -6.31 -16.07
N ALA A 99 2.51 -5.78 -17.29
CA ALA A 99 3.60 -5.95 -18.22
C ALA A 99 4.74 -4.98 -17.87
N THR A 100 5.93 -5.25 -18.43
CA THR A 100 7.10 -4.40 -18.21
C THR A 100 6.83 -2.94 -18.53
N ALA A 101 6.08 -2.66 -19.60
CA ALA A 101 5.79 -1.29 -20.03
C ALA A 101 4.64 -0.64 -19.29
N ASP A 102 3.92 -1.38 -18.46
CA ASP A 102 2.78 -0.82 -17.71
C ASP A 102 3.25 0.16 -16.65
N THR A 103 2.44 1.17 -16.39
CA THR A 103 2.73 2.20 -15.40
C THR A 103 1.92 2.04 -14.11
N THR A 104 1.04 1.04 -14.06
CA THR A 104 0.28 0.71 -12.86
C THR A 104 0.21 -0.79 -12.67
N VAL A 105 -0.03 -1.21 -11.43
CA VAL A 105 -0.28 -2.61 -11.10
C VAL A 105 -1.44 -2.66 -10.10
N ARG A 106 -2.36 -3.59 -10.31
CA ARG A 106 -3.53 -3.75 -9.43
C ARG A 106 -3.20 -4.73 -8.33
N VAL A 107 -3.30 -4.28 -7.10
CA VAL A 107 -2.88 -5.05 -5.93
C VAL A 107 -3.98 -5.09 -4.89
N ALA A 108 -4.20 -6.28 -4.31
CA ALA A 108 -5.04 -6.42 -3.13
C ALA A 108 -4.16 -6.21 -1.90
N LEU A 109 -4.51 -5.22 -1.09
CA LEU A 109 -3.80 -4.96 0.16
C LEU A 109 -3.93 -6.15 1.10
N CYS A 110 -2.83 -6.52 1.74
CA CYS A 110 -2.78 -7.68 2.61
C CYS A 110 -1.86 -7.39 3.80
N PRO A 111 -2.38 -6.72 4.85
CA PRO A 111 -1.53 -6.21 5.93
C PRO A 111 -0.84 -7.26 6.77
N GLY A 112 -1.32 -8.48 6.78
CA GLY A 112 -0.79 -9.55 7.62
C GLY A 112 0.02 -10.61 6.91
N ASP A 113 0.32 -10.42 5.66
CA ASP A 113 1.00 -11.49 4.89
C ASP A 113 2.52 -11.32 4.86
#